data_8aa0b15d6cfc22d81a577945311844d1
#
_entry.id   8aa0b15d6cfc22d81a577945311844d1
#
_cell.length_a   1.000
_cell.length_b   1.000
_cell.length_c   1.000
_cell.angle_alpha   90.00
_cell.angle_beta   90.00
_cell.angle_gamma   90.00
#
_symmetry.space_group_name_H-M   'P 1'
#
loop_
_entity.id
_entity.type
_entity.pdbx_description
1 polymer ?
#
loop_
_entity_poly.entity_id
_entity_poly.type
_entity_poly.pdbx_seq_one_letter_code
_entity_poly.pdbx_strand_id
1 'polypeptide(L)'
;TALGLHALQHRGQEGCGIVSFDGEKYHSEKRFGLVGDNFNNEEVLGKLPGNYAVGHNRYSTTGGTTLRNVQPFYADTNAGGIAVSHNGNLTNAITLRNKMVQNGSIFYTTSDTETIVKLIAKSKRSSTIDKIIDTLFQIQGGYALVMITQNTMIGVRDPYGIRPLVIGKLKNSYVFTSETCALDIIGAKFIREVDNGEIVYIENDELKSLKPFPLRKKRPCVFEYIYFSRPDSLIDGLTAYEYRKRLGEELSKEDKIKA
;
A
#
# COMPACT_ATOMS: atom_id res chain seq x y z
N THR A 1 10.29 7.55 -4.92
CA THR A 1 8.98 6.87 -5.08
C THR A 1 8.84 6.32 -6.50
N ALA A 2 9.06 7.11 -7.58
CA ALA A 2 8.91 6.66 -8.96
C ALA A 2 9.74 5.39 -9.28
N LEU A 3 11.03 5.37 -8.94
CA LEU A 3 11.90 4.21 -9.16
C LEU A 3 11.42 2.96 -8.39
N GLY A 4 10.95 3.13 -7.14
CA GLY A 4 10.35 2.03 -6.37
C GLY A 4 9.05 1.50 -7.01
N LEU A 5 8.19 2.38 -7.54
CA LEU A 5 7.01 1.96 -8.29
C LEU A 5 7.37 1.24 -9.60
N HIS A 6 8.43 1.68 -10.30
CA HIS A 6 8.93 0.98 -11.48
C HIS A 6 9.35 -0.46 -11.14
N ALA A 7 10.05 -0.66 -10.03
CA ALA A 7 10.38 -2.01 -9.54
C ALA A 7 9.15 -2.88 -9.24
N LEU A 8 8.04 -2.25 -8.85
CA LEU A 8 6.75 -2.89 -8.54
C LEU A 8 5.78 -2.91 -9.73
N GLN A 9 6.24 -2.68 -10.96
CA GLN A 9 5.36 -2.59 -12.13
C GLN A 9 4.52 -3.85 -12.38
N HIS A 10 5.06 -5.03 -12.05
CA HIS A 10 4.36 -6.30 -12.15
C HIS A 10 3.11 -6.39 -11.26
N ARG A 11 2.97 -5.52 -10.27
CA ARG A 11 1.81 -5.45 -9.35
C ARG A 11 0.63 -4.65 -9.92
N GLY A 12 0.80 -3.98 -11.06
CA GLY A 12 -0.26 -3.25 -11.75
C GLY A 12 0.27 -2.45 -12.93
N GLN A 13 -0.46 -2.48 -14.05
CA GLN A 13 -0.05 -1.86 -15.32
C GLN A 13 -1.09 -0.90 -15.90
N GLU A 14 -2.26 -0.80 -15.28
CA GLU A 14 -3.38 0.00 -15.81
C GLU A 14 -3.18 1.50 -15.58
N GLY A 15 -2.50 1.84 -14.51
CA GLY A 15 -2.21 3.22 -14.15
C GLY A 15 -1.31 3.33 -12.95
N CYS A 16 -0.71 4.47 -12.79
CA CYS A 16 0.20 4.77 -11.69
C CYS A 16 -0.03 6.19 -11.18
N GLY A 17 0.25 6.40 -9.91
CA GLY A 17 0.10 7.71 -9.30
C GLY A 17 1.07 7.92 -8.16
N ILE A 18 1.42 9.18 -7.96
CA ILE A 18 2.25 9.63 -6.85
C ILE A 18 1.59 10.87 -6.24
N VAL A 19 1.55 10.90 -4.92
CA VAL A 19 1.25 12.10 -4.14
C VAL A 19 2.45 12.42 -3.28
N SER A 20 2.92 13.68 -3.32
CA SER A 20 3.98 14.19 -2.46
C SER A 20 3.48 15.33 -1.58
N PHE A 21 4.22 15.61 -0.50
CA PHE A 21 3.99 16.73 0.40
C PHE A 21 5.29 17.54 0.59
N ASP A 22 5.24 18.83 0.30
CA ASP A 22 6.42 19.70 0.29
C ASP A 22 6.65 20.45 1.62
N GLY A 23 5.78 20.23 2.59
CA GLY A 23 5.77 20.95 3.87
C GLY A 23 4.61 21.93 4.00
N GLU A 24 4.00 22.34 2.89
CA GLU A 24 2.88 23.29 2.85
C GLU A 24 1.65 22.65 2.19
N LYS A 25 1.82 22.00 1.04
CA LYS A 25 0.72 21.43 0.26
C LYS A 25 1.06 20.08 -0.34
N TYR A 26 0.00 19.39 -0.75
CA TYR A 26 0.10 18.12 -1.46
C TYR A 26 0.10 18.35 -2.97
N HIS A 27 0.94 17.59 -3.65
CA HIS A 27 1.03 17.55 -5.11
C HIS A 27 0.66 16.16 -5.59
N SER A 28 -0.13 16.04 -6.64
CA SER A 28 -0.63 14.76 -7.13
C SER A 28 -0.50 14.65 -8.64
N GLU A 29 0.15 13.58 -9.08
CA GLU A 29 0.22 13.19 -10.49
C GLU A 29 -0.29 11.77 -10.65
N LYS A 30 -1.25 11.59 -11.57
CA LYS A 30 -1.89 10.30 -11.88
C LYS A 30 -1.93 10.10 -13.38
N ARG A 31 -1.60 8.90 -13.85
CA ARG A 31 -1.52 8.56 -15.27
C ARG A 31 -2.07 7.16 -15.51
N PHE A 32 -2.57 6.92 -16.72
CA PHE A 32 -2.76 5.56 -17.23
C PHE A 32 -1.43 4.98 -17.74
N GLY A 33 -1.31 3.67 -17.71
CA GLY A 33 -0.15 2.94 -18.22
C GLY A 33 1.00 2.81 -17.23
N LEU A 34 2.18 2.57 -17.77
CA LEU A 34 3.35 2.16 -17.01
C LEU A 34 4.05 3.35 -16.33
N VAL A 35 4.71 3.07 -15.22
CA VAL A 35 5.51 4.06 -14.47
C VAL A 35 6.66 4.59 -15.33
N GLY A 36 7.35 3.69 -16.07
CA GLY A 36 8.49 4.06 -16.91
C GLY A 36 8.12 5.02 -18.04
N ASP A 37 6.89 4.97 -18.54
CA ASP A 37 6.42 5.86 -19.60
C ASP A 37 5.97 7.23 -19.05
N ASN A 38 5.53 7.28 -17.80
CA ASN A 38 4.85 8.43 -17.22
C ASN A 38 5.67 9.25 -16.22
N PHE A 39 6.63 8.62 -15.54
CA PHE A 39 7.44 9.24 -14.48
C PHE A 39 8.94 9.14 -14.80
N ASN A 40 9.31 9.33 -16.07
CA ASN A 40 10.68 9.16 -16.59
C ASN A 40 11.36 10.48 -16.92
N ASN A 41 10.72 11.62 -16.76
CA ASN A 41 11.27 12.92 -17.09
C ASN A 41 11.19 13.93 -15.94
N GLU A 42 12.08 14.91 -15.97
CA GLU A 42 12.19 15.94 -14.94
C GLU A 42 10.96 16.85 -14.86
N GLU A 43 10.27 17.08 -15.98
CA GLU A 43 9.08 17.94 -16.00
C GLU A 43 7.96 17.35 -15.11
N VAL A 44 7.70 16.05 -15.24
CA VAL A 44 6.66 15.37 -14.43
C VAL A 44 7.11 15.21 -12.99
N LEU A 45 8.38 14.83 -12.78
CA LEU A 45 8.91 14.68 -11.42
C LEU A 45 9.01 16.02 -10.68
N GLY A 46 9.30 17.09 -11.40
CA GLY A 46 9.33 18.46 -10.86
C GLY A 46 7.97 18.97 -10.35
N LYS A 47 6.85 18.35 -10.80
CA LYS A 47 5.50 18.63 -10.28
C LYS A 47 5.21 17.96 -8.93
N LEU A 48 6.13 17.14 -8.43
CA LEU A 48 6.02 16.35 -7.20
C LEU A 48 7.14 16.71 -6.20
N PRO A 49 7.29 17.98 -5.85
CA PRO A 49 8.30 18.39 -4.84
C PRO A 49 7.93 17.81 -3.48
N GLY A 50 8.93 17.80 -2.56
CA GLY A 50 8.71 17.51 -1.15
C GLY A 50 9.53 16.36 -0.60
N ASN A 51 9.39 16.18 0.71
CA ASN A 51 10.16 15.21 1.50
C ASN A 51 9.39 13.92 1.79
N TYR A 52 8.07 13.94 1.66
CA TYR A 52 7.20 12.77 1.82
C TYR A 52 6.50 12.48 0.50
N ALA A 53 6.46 11.21 0.12
CA ALA A 53 5.71 10.79 -1.06
C ALA A 53 5.17 9.38 -0.89
N VAL A 54 3.95 9.16 -1.39
CA VAL A 54 3.31 7.85 -1.49
C VAL A 54 2.92 7.59 -2.94
N GLY A 55 3.03 6.36 -3.38
CA GLY A 55 2.72 5.97 -4.75
C GLY A 55 1.98 4.66 -4.84
N HIS A 56 1.39 4.41 -6.01
CA HIS A 56 0.61 3.21 -6.27
C HIS A 56 0.63 2.82 -7.74
N ASN A 57 0.80 1.52 -8.01
CA ASN A 57 0.55 0.89 -9.30
C ASN A 57 -0.82 0.23 -9.27
N ARG A 58 -1.72 0.63 -10.18
CA ARG A 58 -3.09 0.14 -10.21
C ARG A 58 -3.18 -1.21 -10.90
N TYR A 59 -3.76 -2.18 -10.17
CA TYR A 59 -4.33 -3.41 -10.69
C TYR A 59 -5.82 -3.42 -10.35
N SER A 60 -6.71 -3.49 -11.35
CA SER A 60 -8.16 -3.41 -11.11
C SER A 60 -8.69 -4.69 -10.48
N THR A 61 -8.96 -4.64 -9.18
CA THR A 61 -9.75 -5.66 -8.47
C THR A 61 -11.19 -5.21 -8.29
N THR A 62 -11.41 -3.91 -8.13
CA THR A 62 -12.72 -3.26 -7.95
C THR A 62 -12.75 -1.90 -8.61
N GLY A 63 -13.91 -1.55 -9.20
CA GLY A 63 -14.15 -0.26 -9.85
C GLY A 63 -13.70 -0.22 -11.32
N GLY A 64 -14.35 0.65 -12.12
CA GLY A 64 -14.06 0.84 -13.54
C GLY A 64 -12.68 1.45 -13.80
N THR A 65 -12.18 1.26 -15.03
CA THR A 65 -10.92 1.85 -15.51
C THR A 65 -11.10 3.35 -15.80
N THR A 66 -11.02 4.15 -14.74
CA THR A 66 -11.08 5.61 -14.83
C THR A 66 -9.93 6.23 -14.07
N LEU A 67 -9.41 7.37 -14.53
CA LEU A 67 -8.29 8.05 -13.89
C LEU A 67 -8.60 8.43 -12.42
N ARG A 68 -9.88 8.70 -12.10
CA ARG A 68 -10.33 9.00 -10.75
C ARG A 68 -10.13 7.81 -9.77
N ASN A 69 -10.02 6.58 -10.28
CA ASN A 69 -9.76 5.38 -9.50
C ASN A 69 -8.27 5.07 -9.31
N VAL A 70 -7.39 5.80 -10.00
CA VAL A 70 -5.94 5.67 -9.78
C VAL A 70 -5.58 6.29 -8.45
N GLN A 71 -4.88 5.51 -7.63
CA GLN A 71 -4.39 5.91 -6.32
C GLN A 71 -2.99 6.57 -6.46
N PRO A 72 -2.51 7.31 -5.43
CA PRO A 72 -3.06 7.52 -4.09
C PRO A 72 -4.29 8.41 -4.06
N PHE A 73 -5.16 8.23 -3.06
CA PHE A 73 -6.24 9.18 -2.79
C PHE A 73 -5.81 10.20 -1.75
N TYR A 74 -5.98 11.45 -2.10
CA TYR A 74 -5.73 12.58 -1.22
C TYR A 74 -7.06 13.23 -0.80
N ALA A 75 -7.12 13.65 0.45
CA ALA A 75 -8.21 14.45 0.96
C ALA A 75 -7.73 15.39 2.08
N ASP A 76 -8.29 16.59 2.09
CA ASP A 76 -8.21 17.48 3.25
C ASP A 76 -9.27 17.07 4.27
N THR A 77 -8.86 16.96 5.51
CA THR A 77 -9.71 16.62 6.64
C THR A 77 -9.58 17.66 7.74
N ASN A 78 -10.46 17.61 8.74
CA ASN A 78 -10.34 18.48 9.92
C ASN A 78 -9.06 18.23 10.77
N ALA A 79 -8.32 17.15 10.47
CA ALA A 79 -7.04 16.84 11.09
C ALA A 79 -5.84 17.12 10.15
N GLY A 80 -6.06 17.86 9.07
CA GLY A 80 -5.09 18.11 8.01
C GLY A 80 -5.26 17.19 6.80
N GLY A 81 -4.37 17.34 5.84
CA GLY A 81 -4.35 16.52 4.63
C GLY A 81 -3.85 15.11 4.89
N ILE A 82 -4.41 14.16 4.15
CA ILE A 82 -3.97 12.76 4.16
C ILE A 82 -3.97 12.19 2.73
N ALA A 83 -2.91 11.49 2.36
CA ALA A 83 -2.87 10.70 1.12
C ALA A 83 -2.72 9.22 1.45
N VAL A 84 -3.49 8.37 0.76
CA VAL A 84 -3.60 6.93 1.06
C VAL A 84 -3.40 6.11 -0.20
N SER A 85 -2.52 5.11 -0.12
CA SER A 85 -2.39 4.01 -1.08
C SER A 85 -2.80 2.70 -0.41
N HIS A 86 -3.56 1.88 -1.13
CA HIS A 86 -4.13 0.62 -0.67
C HIS A 86 -3.81 -0.50 -1.65
N ASN A 87 -3.08 -1.49 -1.18
CA ASN A 87 -2.92 -2.78 -1.84
C ASN A 87 -3.83 -3.79 -1.15
N GLY A 88 -4.88 -4.22 -1.82
CA GLY A 88 -5.83 -5.17 -1.26
C GLY A 88 -7.26 -4.98 -1.72
N ASN A 89 -8.19 -5.53 -0.94
CA ASN A 89 -9.62 -5.41 -1.17
C ASN A 89 -10.41 -5.51 0.14
N LEU A 90 -11.38 -4.60 0.31
CA LEU A 90 -12.26 -4.60 1.46
C LEU A 90 -13.54 -5.39 1.17
N THR A 91 -13.80 -6.44 1.94
CA THR A 91 -14.97 -7.30 1.75
C THR A 91 -16.28 -6.61 2.16
N ASN A 92 -16.22 -5.61 3.03
CA ASN A 92 -17.37 -4.84 3.48
C ASN A 92 -17.47 -3.41 2.89
N ALA A 93 -16.68 -3.10 1.85
CA ALA A 93 -16.63 -1.76 1.25
C ALA A 93 -18.00 -1.25 0.80
N ILE A 94 -18.79 -2.09 0.13
CA ILE A 94 -20.12 -1.73 -0.40
C ILE A 94 -21.07 -1.38 0.77
N THR A 95 -21.09 -2.19 1.83
CA THR A 95 -21.93 -1.96 3.02
C THR A 95 -21.56 -0.64 3.71
N LEU A 96 -20.27 -0.40 3.91
CA LEU A 96 -19.77 0.85 4.51
C LEU A 96 -20.11 2.05 3.63
N ARG A 97 -19.89 1.94 2.32
CA ARG A 97 -20.21 2.98 1.34
C ARG A 97 -21.69 3.35 1.39
N ASN A 98 -22.60 2.36 1.32
CA ASN A 98 -24.03 2.58 1.34
C ASN A 98 -24.47 3.30 2.63
N LYS A 99 -23.97 2.85 3.79
CA LYS A 99 -24.21 3.51 5.07
C LYS A 99 -23.75 4.96 5.09
N MET A 100 -22.58 5.25 4.50
CA MET A 100 -22.06 6.62 4.42
C MET A 100 -22.87 7.50 3.47
N VAL A 101 -23.30 6.98 2.32
CA VAL A 101 -24.15 7.70 1.37
C VAL A 101 -25.51 8.05 2.00
N GLN A 102 -26.13 7.11 2.71
CA GLN A 102 -27.37 7.36 3.47
C GLN A 102 -27.19 8.47 4.52
N ASN A 103 -25.98 8.64 5.06
CA ASN A 103 -25.60 9.72 5.98
C ASN A 103 -24.99 10.94 5.27
N GLY A 104 -25.30 11.16 3.99
CA GLY A 104 -24.95 12.37 3.23
C GLY A 104 -23.53 12.41 2.69
N SER A 105 -22.75 11.32 2.72
CA SER A 105 -21.41 11.31 2.12
C SER A 105 -21.50 11.21 0.59
N ILE A 106 -20.75 12.05 -0.10
CA ILE A 106 -20.61 12.04 -1.56
C ILE A 106 -19.34 11.26 -1.90
N PHE A 107 -19.42 10.34 -2.87
CA PHE A 107 -18.28 9.59 -3.38
C PHE A 107 -17.99 9.99 -4.83
N TYR A 108 -16.70 10.14 -5.14
CA TYR A 108 -16.21 10.54 -6.46
C TYR A 108 -15.66 9.36 -7.27
N THR A 109 -15.30 8.27 -6.60
CA THR A 109 -14.69 7.08 -7.20
C THR A 109 -15.53 5.84 -6.91
N THR A 110 -15.20 4.75 -7.57
CA THR A 110 -15.78 3.41 -7.28
C THR A 110 -14.81 2.54 -6.47
N SER A 111 -13.66 3.08 -6.07
CA SER A 111 -12.66 2.38 -5.28
C SER A 111 -13.08 2.24 -3.81
N ASP A 112 -12.79 1.10 -3.23
CA ASP A 112 -12.95 0.82 -1.81
C ASP A 112 -12.02 1.69 -0.93
N THR A 113 -10.90 2.12 -1.45
CA THR A 113 -9.95 3.01 -0.77
C THR A 113 -10.56 4.37 -0.41
N GLU A 114 -11.49 4.89 -1.22
CA GLU A 114 -12.21 6.12 -0.87
C GLU A 114 -13.04 5.95 0.42
N THR A 115 -13.53 4.75 0.67
CA THR A 115 -14.21 4.42 1.93
C THR A 115 -13.28 4.59 3.14
N ILE A 116 -12.02 4.14 3.02
CA ILE A 116 -11.00 4.31 4.07
C ILE A 116 -10.79 5.80 4.38
N VAL A 117 -10.52 6.59 3.35
CA VAL A 117 -10.29 8.04 3.51
C VAL A 117 -11.48 8.73 4.18
N LYS A 118 -12.71 8.39 3.78
CA LYS A 118 -13.92 8.97 4.37
C LYS A 118 -14.16 8.53 5.81
N LEU A 119 -13.84 7.31 6.18
CA LEU A 119 -13.92 6.84 7.56
C LEU A 119 -12.93 7.59 8.45
N ILE A 120 -11.68 7.78 8.00
CA ILE A 120 -10.69 8.58 8.72
C ILE A 120 -11.20 10.01 8.93
N ALA A 121 -11.73 10.64 7.87
CA ALA A 121 -12.26 12.01 7.94
C ALA A 121 -13.47 12.12 8.88
N LYS A 122 -14.30 11.09 9.00
CA LYS A 122 -15.52 11.07 9.86
C LYS A 122 -15.22 10.68 11.30
N SER A 123 -14.07 10.10 11.59
CA SER A 123 -13.73 9.71 12.97
C SER A 123 -13.65 10.93 13.88
N LYS A 124 -14.25 10.81 15.05
CA LYS A 124 -14.29 11.87 16.09
C LYS A 124 -13.10 11.83 17.04
N ARG A 125 -12.13 10.94 16.79
CA ARG A 125 -10.90 10.85 17.59
C ARG A 125 -10.06 12.12 17.42
N SER A 126 -9.25 12.43 18.41
CA SER A 126 -8.43 13.65 18.43
C SER A 126 -7.17 13.52 17.57
N SER A 127 -6.43 12.42 17.70
CA SER A 127 -5.19 12.21 16.95
C SER A 127 -5.43 11.51 15.61
N THR A 128 -4.57 11.77 14.62
CA THR A 128 -4.64 11.10 13.31
C THR A 128 -4.44 9.59 13.43
N ILE A 129 -3.55 9.14 14.29
CA ILE A 129 -3.32 7.70 14.53
C ILE A 129 -4.58 7.05 15.12
N ASP A 130 -5.25 7.69 16.09
CA ASP A 130 -6.50 7.17 16.66
C ASP A 130 -7.64 7.14 15.63
N LYS A 131 -7.71 8.12 14.72
CA LYS A 131 -8.70 8.13 13.61
C LYS A 131 -8.45 6.95 12.66
N ILE A 132 -7.19 6.65 12.38
CA ILE A 132 -6.80 5.50 11.57
C ILE A 132 -7.20 4.21 12.31
N ILE A 133 -6.85 4.06 13.58
CA ILE A 133 -7.23 2.88 14.39
C ILE A 133 -8.75 2.68 14.39
N ASP A 134 -9.51 3.75 14.64
CA ASP A 134 -10.99 3.74 14.61
C ASP A 134 -11.55 3.28 13.25
N THR A 135 -10.90 3.69 12.16
CA THR A 135 -11.22 3.24 10.80
C THR A 135 -10.90 1.77 10.58
N LEU A 136 -9.72 1.33 11.02
CA LEU A 136 -9.26 -0.05 10.84
C LEU A 136 -10.14 -1.08 11.56
N PHE A 137 -10.77 -0.70 12.67
CA PHE A 137 -11.75 -1.55 13.35
C PHE A 137 -13.08 -1.68 12.59
N GLN A 138 -13.36 -0.80 11.63
CA GLN A 138 -14.60 -0.82 10.85
C GLN A 138 -14.44 -1.56 9.51
N ILE A 139 -13.24 -1.57 8.94
CA ILE A 139 -12.97 -2.22 7.65
C ILE A 139 -12.66 -3.72 7.82
N GLN A 140 -13.04 -4.51 6.82
CA GLN A 140 -12.77 -5.95 6.75
C GLN A 140 -12.18 -6.30 5.40
N GLY A 141 -11.23 -7.24 5.39
CA GLY A 141 -10.57 -7.70 4.16
C GLY A 141 -9.08 -7.88 4.32
N GLY A 142 -8.39 -8.12 3.22
CA GLY A 142 -6.94 -8.15 3.15
C GLY A 142 -6.42 -6.81 2.65
N TYR A 143 -5.56 -6.14 3.41
CA TYR A 143 -5.03 -4.84 3.03
C TYR A 143 -3.61 -4.58 3.56
N ALA A 144 -2.83 -3.90 2.74
CA ALA A 144 -1.66 -3.15 3.15
C ALA A 144 -1.88 -1.69 2.75
N LEU A 145 -1.73 -0.78 3.70
CA LEU A 145 -1.92 0.65 3.49
C LEU A 145 -0.62 1.40 3.70
N VAL A 146 -0.34 2.35 2.83
CA VAL A 146 0.71 3.35 3.06
C VAL A 146 0.07 4.72 2.97
N MET A 147 0.33 5.55 3.97
CA MET A 147 -0.28 6.88 4.09
C MET A 147 0.78 7.90 4.40
N ILE A 148 0.56 9.13 3.95
CA ILE A 148 1.30 10.30 4.40
C ILE A 148 0.33 11.36 4.91
N THR A 149 0.71 11.99 6.00
CA THR A 149 0.09 13.20 6.54
C THR A 149 1.09 14.34 6.50
N GLN A 150 0.76 15.48 7.06
CA GLN A 150 1.69 16.62 7.14
C GLN A 150 3.00 16.28 7.86
N ASN A 151 2.95 15.40 8.88
CA ASN A 151 4.09 15.16 9.78
C ASN A 151 4.47 13.69 9.92
N THR A 152 3.74 12.77 9.28
CA THR A 152 3.88 11.34 9.59
C THR A 152 3.70 10.51 8.33
N MET A 153 4.58 9.55 8.13
CA MET A 153 4.41 8.46 7.18
C MET A 153 3.97 7.21 7.94
N ILE A 154 2.93 6.53 7.45
CA ILE A 154 2.25 5.46 8.16
C ILE A 154 2.14 4.23 7.25
N GLY A 155 2.51 3.06 7.76
CA GLY A 155 2.29 1.76 7.14
C GLY A 155 1.35 0.92 8.00
N VAL A 156 0.41 0.22 7.38
CA VAL A 156 -0.55 -0.66 8.08
C VAL A 156 -0.66 -1.97 7.35
N ARG A 157 -0.59 -3.08 8.09
CA ARG A 157 -0.87 -4.41 7.56
C ARG A 157 -2.11 -5.00 8.23
N ASP A 158 -2.97 -5.65 7.46
CA ASP A 158 -4.22 -6.25 7.97
C ASP A 158 -3.98 -7.28 9.10
N PRO A 159 -4.98 -7.54 9.98
CA PRO A 159 -4.81 -8.43 11.14
C PRO A 159 -4.41 -9.87 10.82
N TYR A 160 -4.58 -10.33 9.59
CA TYR A 160 -4.17 -11.66 9.13
C TYR A 160 -2.88 -11.65 8.33
N GLY A 161 -2.35 -10.45 7.98
CA GLY A 161 -1.15 -10.30 7.16
C GLY A 161 -1.33 -10.85 5.74
N ILE A 162 -2.52 -10.67 5.15
CA ILE A 162 -2.87 -11.20 3.82
C ILE A 162 -2.01 -10.53 2.75
N ARG A 163 -1.89 -9.18 2.80
CA ARG A 163 -1.09 -8.43 1.84
C ARG A 163 0.28 -8.09 2.42
N PRO A 164 1.34 -8.13 1.59
CA PRO A 164 2.69 -7.85 2.04
C PRO A 164 2.93 -6.37 2.28
N LEU A 165 3.76 -6.07 3.27
CA LEU A 165 4.30 -4.74 3.53
C LEU A 165 5.64 -4.89 4.25
N VAL A 166 6.67 -4.23 3.74
CA VAL A 166 8.03 -4.27 4.29
C VAL A 166 8.55 -2.87 4.61
N ILE A 167 9.50 -2.82 5.52
CA ILE A 167 10.20 -1.61 5.95
C ILE A 167 11.63 -1.68 5.47
N GLY A 168 12.09 -0.61 4.83
CA GLY A 168 13.49 -0.39 4.50
C GLY A 168 14.00 0.95 5.00
N LYS A 169 15.30 1.16 4.88
CA LYS A 169 15.97 2.42 5.20
C LYS A 169 16.91 2.82 4.07
N LEU A 170 16.68 4.00 3.51
CA LEU A 170 17.54 4.64 2.52
C LEU A 170 18.26 5.80 3.19
N LYS A 171 19.57 5.66 3.45
CA LYS A 171 20.34 6.60 4.28
C LYS A 171 19.64 6.80 5.64
N ASN A 172 19.14 8.02 5.92
CA ASN A 172 18.44 8.35 7.16
C ASN A 172 16.91 8.24 7.04
N SER A 173 16.36 8.02 5.84
CA SER A 173 14.91 7.99 5.60
C SER A 173 14.36 6.57 5.59
N TYR A 174 13.17 6.39 6.13
CA TYR A 174 12.43 5.12 6.06
C TYR A 174 11.65 4.99 4.75
N VAL A 175 11.44 3.76 4.32
CA VAL A 175 10.68 3.41 3.13
C VAL A 175 9.71 2.28 3.48
N PHE A 176 8.44 2.44 3.13
CA PHE A 176 7.44 1.37 3.16
C PHE A 176 7.14 0.93 1.73
N THR A 177 7.16 -0.37 1.49
CA THR A 177 6.89 -0.93 0.15
C THR A 177 6.26 -2.32 0.25
N SER A 178 5.61 -2.76 -0.82
CA SER A 178 4.99 -4.09 -0.88
C SER A 178 6.02 -5.22 -0.95
N GLU A 179 7.17 -5.00 -1.60
CA GLU A 179 8.19 -6.02 -1.84
C GLU A 179 9.60 -5.48 -1.65
N THR A 180 10.54 -6.38 -1.29
CA THR A 180 11.96 -6.03 -1.07
C THR A 180 12.66 -5.63 -2.35
N CYS A 181 12.25 -6.14 -3.52
CA CYS A 181 12.83 -5.76 -4.81
C CYS A 181 12.79 -4.25 -5.09
N ALA A 182 11.80 -3.54 -4.54
CA ALA A 182 11.75 -2.08 -4.65
C ALA A 182 12.81 -1.40 -3.77
N LEU A 183 13.14 -2.00 -2.61
CA LEU A 183 14.24 -1.53 -1.76
C LEU A 183 15.59 -1.71 -2.47
N ASP A 184 15.79 -2.86 -3.09
CA ASP A 184 17.05 -3.18 -3.79
C ASP A 184 17.31 -2.20 -4.93
N ILE A 185 16.31 -1.91 -5.76
CA ILE A 185 16.44 -0.98 -6.90
C ILE A 185 16.78 0.44 -6.45
N ILE A 186 16.22 0.91 -5.33
CA ILE A 186 16.50 2.25 -4.82
C ILE A 186 17.77 2.30 -3.93
N GLY A 187 18.41 1.17 -3.67
CA GLY A 187 19.56 1.07 -2.78
C GLY A 187 19.22 1.22 -1.30
N ALA A 188 17.99 0.89 -0.90
CA ALA A 188 17.56 0.91 0.49
C ALA A 188 17.84 -0.43 1.17
N LYS A 189 18.25 -0.37 2.43
CA LYS A 189 18.48 -1.57 3.24
C LYS A 189 17.16 -2.08 3.80
N PHE A 190 16.84 -3.36 3.58
CA PHE A 190 15.72 -4.05 4.20
C PHE A 190 15.92 -4.11 5.74
N ILE A 191 14.87 -3.79 6.49
CA ILE A 191 14.85 -3.88 7.96
C ILE A 191 14.06 -5.11 8.40
N ARG A 192 12.76 -5.14 8.06
CA ARG A 192 11.85 -6.25 8.39
C ARG A 192 10.52 -6.14 7.62
N GLU A 193 9.74 -7.18 7.68
CA GLU A 193 8.31 -7.11 7.35
C GLU A 193 7.54 -6.34 8.43
N VAL A 194 6.42 -5.74 8.06
CA VAL A 194 5.40 -5.27 9.01
C VAL A 194 4.61 -6.49 9.47
N ASP A 195 4.42 -6.65 10.77
CA ASP A 195 3.68 -7.77 11.33
C ASP A 195 2.18 -7.68 10.98
N ASN A 196 1.47 -8.81 11.05
CA ASN A 196 0.02 -8.80 10.89
C ASN A 196 -0.66 -8.01 12.02
N GLY A 197 -1.57 -7.11 11.62
CA GLY A 197 -2.28 -6.20 12.53
C GLY A 197 -1.43 -5.07 13.09
N GLU A 198 -0.24 -4.85 12.54
CA GLU A 198 0.67 -3.79 12.98
C GLU A 198 0.42 -2.50 12.20
N ILE A 199 0.48 -1.39 12.93
CA ILE A 199 0.60 -0.03 12.42
C ILE A 199 2.01 0.45 12.73
N VAL A 200 2.77 0.80 11.71
CA VAL A 200 4.08 1.42 11.85
C VAL A 200 4.00 2.87 11.37
N TYR A 201 4.64 3.77 12.05
CA TYR A 201 4.65 5.18 11.64
C TYR A 201 5.97 5.86 11.99
N ILE A 202 6.32 6.85 11.18
CA ILE A 202 7.51 7.65 11.36
C ILE A 202 7.09 9.01 11.90
N GLU A 203 7.54 9.32 13.09
CA GLU A 203 7.31 10.60 13.75
C GLU A 203 8.62 11.09 14.34
N ASN A 204 9.01 12.31 14.00
CA ASN A 204 10.29 12.92 14.40
C ASN A 204 11.51 12.02 14.03
N ASP A 205 11.50 11.46 12.81
CA ASP A 205 12.53 10.54 12.29
C ASP A 205 12.67 9.23 13.06
N GLU A 206 11.75 8.92 13.98
CA GLU A 206 11.71 7.68 14.74
C GLU A 206 10.63 6.73 14.20
N LEU A 207 10.98 5.45 14.06
CA LEU A 207 10.05 4.38 13.73
C LEU A 207 9.32 3.92 14.99
N LYS A 208 8.01 4.15 15.02
CA LYS A 208 7.12 3.69 16.09
C LYS A 208 6.19 2.60 15.58
N SER A 209 5.71 1.76 16.49
CA SER A 209 4.86 0.60 16.19
C SER A 209 3.73 0.48 17.21
N LEU A 210 2.54 0.12 16.70
CA LEU A 210 1.35 -0.18 17.49
C LEU A 210 0.69 -1.46 16.98
N LYS A 211 0.15 -2.27 17.87
CA LYS A 211 -0.63 -3.48 17.53
C LYS A 211 -2.01 -3.42 18.22
N PRO A 212 -2.96 -2.63 17.66
CA PRO A 212 -4.25 -2.39 18.32
C PRO A 212 -5.21 -3.59 18.25
N PHE A 213 -4.93 -4.55 17.36
CA PHE A 213 -5.80 -5.71 17.17
C PHE A 213 -5.43 -6.88 18.08
N PRO A 214 -6.42 -7.72 18.45
CA PRO A 214 -6.11 -9.03 19.03
C PRO A 214 -5.22 -9.84 18.08
N LEU A 215 -4.28 -10.60 18.65
CA LEU A 215 -3.38 -11.47 17.89
C LEU A 215 -4.18 -12.45 17.03
N ARG A 216 -3.90 -12.49 15.74
CA ARG A 216 -4.50 -13.41 14.77
C ARG A 216 -3.42 -14.29 14.13
N LYS A 217 -3.79 -15.53 13.80
CA LYS A 217 -2.91 -16.42 13.03
C LYS A 217 -2.67 -15.80 11.64
N LYS A 218 -1.42 -15.72 11.22
CA LYS A 218 -1.01 -15.23 9.90
C LYS A 218 -1.65 -16.10 8.79
N ARG A 219 -2.20 -15.45 7.77
CA ARG A 219 -2.85 -16.07 6.60
C ARG A 219 -2.44 -15.33 5.33
N PRO A 220 -1.17 -15.44 4.93
CA PRO A 220 -0.67 -14.71 3.76
C PRO A 220 -1.39 -15.18 2.49
N CYS A 221 -1.50 -14.28 1.53
CA CYS A 221 -2.05 -14.61 0.21
C CYS A 221 -1.09 -15.57 -0.51
N VAL A 222 -1.54 -16.79 -0.78
CA VAL A 222 -0.71 -17.81 -1.45
C VAL A 222 -0.26 -17.36 -2.85
N PHE A 223 -1.03 -16.53 -3.54
CA PHE A 223 -0.68 -16.01 -4.86
C PHE A 223 0.56 -15.12 -4.88
N GLU A 224 0.91 -14.48 -3.75
CA GLU A 224 2.18 -13.77 -3.65
C GLU A 224 3.36 -14.72 -3.87
N TYR A 225 3.30 -15.93 -3.33
CA TYR A 225 4.35 -16.95 -3.50
C TYR A 225 4.33 -17.59 -4.88
N ILE A 226 3.13 -17.93 -5.40
CA ILE A 226 2.99 -18.71 -6.62
C ILE A 226 3.42 -17.92 -7.86
N TYR A 227 2.93 -16.68 -8.03
CA TYR A 227 3.21 -15.92 -9.26
C TYR A 227 3.31 -14.40 -9.09
N PHE A 228 2.69 -13.80 -8.04
CA PHE A 228 2.47 -12.36 -8.03
C PHE A 228 3.73 -11.58 -7.65
N SER A 229 4.48 -12.01 -6.64
CA SER A 229 5.72 -11.33 -6.25
C SER A 229 6.86 -11.60 -7.22
N ARG A 230 7.77 -10.66 -7.34
CA ARG A 230 9.00 -10.86 -8.13
C ARG A 230 9.84 -12.01 -7.56
N PRO A 231 10.53 -12.78 -8.40
CA PRO A 231 11.33 -13.92 -7.96
C PRO A 231 12.40 -13.57 -6.91
N ASP A 232 12.98 -12.39 -6.99
CA ASP A 232 14.03 -11.87 -6.11
C ASP A 232 13.50 -11.27 -4.80
N SER A 233 12.18 -11.09 -4.65
CA SER A 233 11.57 -10.56 -3.42
C SER A 233 11.58 -11.57 -2.28
N LEU A 234 11.95 -11.09 -1.08
CA LEU A 234 11.86 -11.87 0.16
C LEU A 234 10.44 -11.87 0.71
N ILE A 235 9.94 -13.06 1.05
CA ILE A 235 8.64 -13.29 1.69
C ILE A 235 8.86 -14.32 2.80
N ASP A 236 8.55 -13.98 4.04
CA ASP A 236 8.75 -14.85 5.20
C ASP A 236 10.19 -15.45 5.27
N GLY A 237 11.18 -14.64 4.92
CA GLY A 237 12.60 -15.01 4.98
C GLY A 237 13.13 -15.86 3.83
N LEU A 238 12.30 -16.18 2.82
CA LEU A 238 12.71 -16.89 1.60
C LEU A 238 12.45 -16.01 0.38
N THR A 239 13.26 -16.17 -0.67
CA THR A 239 12.92 -15.55 -1.97
C THR A 239 11.71 -16.24 -2.58
N ALA A 240 10.88 -15.49 -3.33
CA ALA A 240 9.78 -16.08 -4.08
C ALA A 240 10.26 -17.12 -5.10
N TYR A 241 11.50 -16.96 -5.63
CA TYR A 241 12.16 -17.94 -6.48
C TYR A 241 12.39 -19.26 -5.76
N GLU A 242 12.98 -19.24 -4.58
CA GLU A 242 13.25 -20.46 -3.80
C GLU A 242 11.96 -21.17 -3.40
N TYR A 243 10.93 -20.42 -3.06
CA TYR A 243 9.60 -20.98 -2.79
C TYR A 243 9.05 -21.72 -4.02
N ARG A 244 9.09 -21.09 -5.20
CA ARG A 244 8.61 -21.69 -6.47
C ARG A 244 9.43 -22.90 -6.87
N LYS A 245 10.72 -22.89 -6.65
CA LYS A 245 11.60 -24.05 -6.86
C LYS A 245 11.15 -25.23 -6.00
N ARG A 246 10.88 -25.03 -4.71
CA ARG A 246 10.36 -26.06 -3.81
C ARG A 246 9.00 -26.60 -4.27
N LEU A 247 8.10 -25.74 -4.77
CA LEU A 247 6.83 -26.21 -5.35
C LEU A 247 7.07 -27.14 -6.55
N GLY A 248 8.03 -26.83 -7.42
CA GLY A 248 8.40 -27.68 -8.53
C GLY A 248 9.01 -29.03 -8.08
N GLU A 249 9.84 -29.01 -7.04
CA GLU A 249 10.40 -30.22 -6.44
C GLU A 249 9.29 -31.13 -5.85
N GLU A 250 8.29 -30.59 -5.17
CA GLU A 250 7.15 -31.37 -4.67
C GLU A 250 6.29 -31.90 -5.80
N LEU A 251 5.98 -31.07 -6.81
CA LEU A 251 5.22 -31.48 -7.98
C LEU A 251 5.89 -32.66 -8.72
N SER A 252 7.22 -32.64 -8.86
CA SER A 252 7.98 -33.71 -9.51
C SER A 252 7.88 -35.07 -8.77
N LYS A 253 7.63 -35.05 -7.46
CA LYS A 253 7.43 -36.28 -6.67
C LYS A 253 6.00 -36.84 -6.85
N GLU A 254 5.03 -35.98 -7.12
CA GLU A 254 3.64 -36.36 -7.34
C GLU A 254 3.40 -36.84 -8.79
N ASP A 255 4.17 -36.34 -9.75
CA ASP A 255 4.07 -36.68 -11.16
C ASP A 255 4.70 -38.05 -11.42
N LYS A 256 3.91 -38.96 -12.03
CA LYS A 256 4.33 -40.31 -12.39
C LYS A 256 4.82 -40.42 -13.83
N ILE A 257 4.89 -39.31 -14.56
CA ILE A 257 5.37 -39.31 -15.95
C ILE A 257 6.86 -39.61 -15.94
N LYS A 258 7.25 -40.69 -16.61
CA LYS A 258 8.67 -40.98 -16.88
C LYS A 258 9.09 -40.18 -18.11
N ALA A 259 9.97 -39.22 -17.95
CA ALA A 259 10.60 -38.52 -19.06
C ALA A 259 11.61 -39.38 -19.80
#